data_4bcb80fd1b3144037bc3d6e69fa13cce
#
_entry.id   4bcb80fd1b3144037bc3d6e69fa13cce
#
_cell.length_a   1.000
_cell.length_b   1.000
_cell.length_c   1.000
_cell.angle_alpha   90.00
_cell.angle_beta   90.00
_cell.angle_gamma   90.00
#
_symmetry.space_group_name_H-M   'P 1'
#
loop_
_entity.id
_entity.type
_entity.pdbx_description
1 polymer ?
#
loop_
_entity_poly.entity_id
_entity_poly.type
_entity_poly.pdbx_seq_one_letter_code
_entity_poly.pdbx_strand_id
1 'polypeptide(L)'
;FQQLSPASSYFYRRRARCTICQDASSKLSVCKRCFGAAYCAKCVTTHPKEQCDASILEQCCLGLISDMGAPLSIPSRTPFPSTTKPSGWKAYFETKMFDFEVDAGLLALGPPCAMLTEALSLPIIVAEHLPERASVVHVIGAAPADLVGVRRFREVFRWRPDLSRLAVCMVGPLLRQVTEKQPPEDGCERLLVLEARGGPYAEVALPPPDLVVLLDVDAAAVALQRGKPLVALASTKEDADAMHAALSDQTDRPVAPPRENPFRGLRPRRAAAPAAGYVYANHWVVVAGGA
;
A
#
# COMPACT_ATOMS: atom_id res chain seq x y z
N PHE A 1 -25.20 -1.87 29.71
CA PHE A 1 -24.38 -2.23 28.53
C PHE A 1 -23.89 -0.94 27.89
N GLN A 2 -22.67 -0.51 28.19
CA GLN A 2 -22.01 0.56 27.43
C GLN A 2 -21.85 0.06 25.99
N GLN A 3 -22.39 0.80 25.02
CA GLN A 3 -22.16 0.53 23.60
C GLN A 3 -20.65 0.64 23.36
N LEU A 4 -20.02 -0.52 23.10
CA LEU A 4 -18.63 -0.57 22.70
C LEU A 4 -18.48 0.23 21.40
N SER A 5 -17.45 1.09 21.32
CA SER A 5 -17.15 1.81 20.08
C SER A 5 -16.98 0.82 18.91
N PRO A 6 -17.21 1.23 17.65
CA PRO A 6 -16.97 0.36 16.49
C PRO A 6 -15.58 -0.27 16.48
N ALA A 7 -14.57 0.45 16.93
CA ALA A 7 -13.22 -0.07 17.11
C ALA A 7 -13.17 -1.22 18.13
N SER A 8 -13.82 -1.08 19.29
CA SER A 8 -13.89 -2.14 20.30
C SER A 8 -14.60 -3.39 19.79
N SER A 9 -15.71 -3.23 19.03
CA SER A 9 -16.42 -4.38 18.46
C SER A 9 -15.60 -5.14 17.41
N TYR A 10 -14.76 -4.44 16.63
CA TYR A 10 -13.84 -5.02 15.66
C TYR A 10 -12.79 -5.91 16.34
N PHE A 11 -12.24 -5.47 17.47
CA PHE A 11 -11.27 -6.25 18.27
C PHE A 11 -11.89 -7.48 18.91
N TYR A 12 -13.12 -7.39 19.42
CA TYR A 12 -13.80 -8.55 20.04
C TYR A 12 -14.08 -9.66 19.04
N ARG A 13 -14.48 -9.35 17.79
CA ARG A 13 -14.75 -10.36 16.77
C ARG A 13 -13.49 -11.10 16.28
N ARG A 14 -12.29 -10.48 16.37
CA ARG A 14 -11.03 -11.09 15.93
C ARG A 14 -10.33 -11.94 16.99
N ARG A 15 -10.78 -11.93 18.23
CA ARG A 15 -10.16 -12.70 19.32
C ARG A 15 -10.50 -14.20 19.31
N ALA A 16 -11.25 -14.68 18.34
CA ALA A 16 -11.70 -16.07 18.30
C ALA A 16 -10.56 -17.08 17.97
N ARG A 17 -9.36 -16.61 17.60
CA ARG A 17 -8.23 -17.45 17.18
C ARG A 17 -6.92 -16.98 17.78
N CYS A 18 -5.99 -17.92 17.99
CA CYS A 18 -4.63 -17.60 18.41
C CYS A 18 -3.96 -16.73 17.32
N THR A 19 -3.34 -15.62 17.73
CA THR A 19 -2.68 -14.69 16.81
C THR A 19 -1.47 -15.30 16.08
N ILE A 20 -0.85 -16.34 16.67
CA ILE A 20 0.33 -17.02 16.12
C ILE A 20 -0.07 -18.23 15.26
N CYS A 21 -0.75 -19.22 15.84
CA CYS A 21 -1.02 -20.49 15.16
C CYS A 21 -2.44 -20.60 14.59
N GLN A 22 -3.25 -19.55 14.71
CA GLN A 22 -4.65 -19.47 14.22
C GLN A 22 -5.60 -20.53 14.82
N ASP A 23 -5.16 -21.27 15.85
CA ASP A 23 -6.00 -22.24 16.55
C ASP A 23 -7.19 -21.53 17.22
N ALA A 24 -8.40 -22.02 16.93
CA ALA A 24 -9.66 -21.51 17.46
C ALA A 24 -10.22 -22.35 18.61
N SER A 25 -9.67 -23.55 18.84
CA SER A 25 -10.21 -24.52 19.80
C SER A 25 -9.68 -24.31 21.23
N SER A 26 -8.60 -23.55 21.38
CA SER A 26 -7.90 -23.39 22.66
C SER A 26 -8.44 -22.19 23.44
N LYS A 27 -8.40 -22.30 24.79
CA LYS A 27 -8.60 -21.14 25.65
C LYS A 27 -7.47 -20.11 25.38
N LEU A 28 -7.87 -18.91 25.03
CA LEU A 28 -6.96 -17.84 24.65
C LEU A 28 -6.68 -16.89 25.83
N SER A 29 -5.41 -16.52 26.01
CA SER A 29 -4.96 -15.46 26.90
C SER A 29 -4.64 -14.21 26.09
N VAL A 30 -5.04 -13.03 26.59
CA VAL A 30 -4.77 -11.75 25.93
C VAL A 30 -3.44 -11.19 26.40
N CYS A 31 -2.63 -10.66 25.50
CA CYS A 31 -1.39 -9.97 25.84
C CYS A 31 -1.69 -8.75 26.72
N LYS A 32 -1.06 -8.69 27.90
CA LYS A 32 -1.25 -7.59 28.87
C LYS A 32 -0.64 -6.26 28.41
N ARG A 33 0.27 -6.28 27.42
CA ARG A 33 0.93 -5.08 26.91
C ARG A 33 0.13 -4.45 25.77
N CYS A 34 -0.22 -5.24 24.74
CA CYS A 34 -0.88 -4.68 23.55
C CYS A 34 -2.40 -4.86 23.56
N PHE A 35 -2.97 -5.71 24.39
CA PHE A 35 -4.41 -6.05 24.47
C PHE A 35 -5.05 -6.45 23.11
N GLY A 36 -4.33 -6.36 22.01
CA GLY A 36 -4.81 -6.68 20.65
C GLY A 36 -4.54 -8.11 20.22
N ALA A 37 -3.61 -8.80 20.87
CA ALA A 37 -3.22 -10.15 20.52
C ALA A 37 -3.74 -11.16 21.55
N ALA A 38 -4.27 -12.29 21.06
CA ALA A 38 -4.73 -13.41 21.88
C ALA A 38 -3.92 -14.66 21.54
N TYR A 39 -3.53 -15.43 22.54
CA TYR A 39 -2.63 -16.58 22.42
C TYR A 39 -3.20 -17.81 23.07
N CYS A 40 -3.03 -18.97 22.44
CA CYS A 40 -3.23 -20.26 23.08
C CYS A 40 -2.06 -20.55 24.05
N ALA A 41 -2.25 -21.53 24.93
CA ALA A 41 -1.23 -21.91 25.93
C ALA A 41 0.13 -22.29 25.30
N LYS A 42 0.15 -22.81 24.07
CA LYS A 42 1.38 -23.18 23.35
C LYS A 42 2.15 -21.95 22.82
N CYS A 43 1.44 -20.86 22.52
CA CYS A 43 2.02 -19.68 21.87
C CYS A 43 2.22 -18.48 22.81
N VAL A 44 1.78 -18.57 24.07
CA VAL A 44 1.81 -17.45 25.02
C VAL A 44 3.21 -16.92 25.30
N THR A 45 4.23 -17.78 25.20
CA THR A 45 5.64 -17.44 25.45
C THR A 45 6.38 -16.93 24.22
N THR A 46 5.76 -17.01 23.04
CA THR A 46 6.40 -16.71 21.74
C THR A 46 5.94 -15.39 21.11
N HIS A 47 5.31 -14.51 21.89
CA HIS A 47 4.88 -13.20 21.41
C HIS A 47 6.06 -12.23 21.29
N PRO A 48 6.64 -12.03 20.10
CA PRO A 48 7.76 -11.13 19.90
C PRO A 48 7.37 -9.68 20.21
N LYS A 49 8.35 -8.88 20.64
CA LYS A 49 8.16 -7.46 20.90
C LYS A 49 7.64 -6.73 19.67
N GLU A 50 8.16 -7.05 18.49
CA GLU A 50 7.79 -6.46 17.20
C GLU A 50 6.30 -6.67 16.86
N GLN A 51 5.77 -7.86 17.12
CA GLN A 51 4.34 -8.14 16.94
C GLN A 51 3.48 -7.38 17.96
N CYS A 52 3.99 -7.22 19.20
CA CYS A 52 3.33 -6.42 20.21
C CYS A 52 3.24 -4.95 19.81
N ASP A 53 4.34 -4.39 19.33
CA ASP A 53 4.45 -3.01 18.88
C ASP A 53 3.56 -2.78 17.63
N ALA A 54 3.55 -3.71 16.67
CA ALA A 54 2.66 -3.68 15.51
C ALA A 54 1.18 -3.72 15.92
N SER A 55 0.82 -4.53 16.92
CA SER A 55 -0.55 -4.58 17.45
C SER A 55 -0.98 -3.26 18.09
N ILE A 56 -0.11 -2.60 18.83
CA ILE A 56 -0.38 -1.28 19.42
C ILE A 56 -0.59 -0.26 18.31
N LEU A 57 0.32 -0.20 17.34
CA LEU A 57 0.25 0.74 16.23
C LEU A 57 -1.01 0.53 15.36
N GLU A 58 -1.39 -0.73 15.06
CA GLU A 58 -2.65 -1.06 14.36
C GLU A 58 -3.85 -0.46 15.10
N GLN A 59 -3.92 -0.66 16.43
CA GLN A 59 -5.03 -0.15 17.24
C GLN A 59 -5.09 1.38 17.25
N CYS A 60 -3.94 2.03 17.40
CA CYS A 60 -3.86 3.49 17.35
C CYS A 60 -4.28 4.04 15.97
N CYS A 61 -3.86 3.40 14.87
CA CYS A 61 -4.29 3.78 13.52
C CYS A 61 -5.81 3.62 13.33
N LEU A 62 -6.40 2.53 13.85
CA LEU A 62 -7.84 2.29 13.78
C LEU A 62 -8.63 3.30 14.60
N GLY A 63 -8.12 3.70 15.76
CA GLY A 63 -8.70 4.79 16.56
C GLY A 63 -8.72 6.10 15.79
N LEU A 64 -7.59 6.49 15.20
CA LEU A 64 -7.49 7.72 14.39
C LEU A 64 -8.42 7.73 13.18
N ILE A 65 -8.57 6.61 12.46
CA ILE A 65 -9.52 6.51 11.34
C ILE A 65 -10.95 6.78 11.81
N SER A 66 -11.29 6.33 13.02
CA SER A 66 -12.62 6.57 13.62
C SER A 66 -12.85 8.03 13.97
N ASP A 67 -11.80 8.73 14.39
CA ASP A 67 -11.90 10.07 14.95
C ASP A 67 -11.62 11.19 13.93
N MET A 68 -10.84 10.89 12.88
CA MET A 68 -10.44 11.87 11.86
C MET A 68 -11.33 11.79 10.62
N GLY A 69 -12.31 12.68 10.54
CA GLY A 69 -13.07 12.90 9.29
C GLY A 69 -12.29 13.59 8.17
N ALA A 70 -11.00 13.91 8.36
CA ALA A 70 -10.20 14.67 7.40
C ALA A 70 -9.01 13.84 6.84
N PRO A 71 -8.70 13.94 5.54
CA PRO A 71 -7.52 13.32 4.98
C PRO A 71 -6.26 13.97 5.55
N LEU A 72 -5.26 13.15 5.87
CA LEU A 72 -3.92 13.63 6.23
C LEU A 72 -3.39 14.53 5.12
N SER A 73 -2.97 15.75 5.44
CA SER A 73 -2.37 16.65 4.46
C SER A 73 -1.02 16.13 4.03
N ILE A 74 -0.72 16.20 2.71
CA ILE A 74 0.61 15.89 2.20
C ILE A 74 1.45 17.16 2.33
N PRO A 75 2.53 17.13 3.12
CA PRO A 75 3.38 18.31 3.24
C PRO A 75 4.20 18.53 1.97
N SER A 76 4.56 19.78 1.71
CA SER A 76 5.46 20.29 0.65
C SER A 76 5.33 19.70 -0.77
N ARG A 77 5.16 20.58 -1.73
CA ARG A 77 5.02 20.26 -3.17
C ARG A 77 6.31 20.47 -3.96
N THR A 78 7.40 20.83 -3.27
CA THR A 78 8.69 21.10 -3.94
C THR A 78 9.20 19.83 -4.61
N PRO A 79 9.52 19.87 -5.92
CA PRO A 79 10.12 18.74 -6.62
C PRO A 79 11.44 18.30 -5.99
N PHE A 80 11.74 16.99 -6.06
CA PHE A 80 13.09 16.51 -5.75
C PHE A 80 14.02 16.81 -6.92
N PRO A 81 15.23 17.28 -6.65
CA PRO A 81 16.30 17.22 -7.64
C PRO A 81 16.52 15.78 -8.10
N SER A 82 16.79 15.57 -9.39
CA SER A 82 16.95 14.23 -9.97
C SER A 82 18.03 13.38 -9.28
N THR A 83 19.04 14.04 -8.70
CA THR A 83 20.18 13.41 -8.02
C THR A 83 19.97 13.12 -6.53
N THR A 84 18.89 13.60 -5.92
CA THR A 84 18.67 13.56 -4.47
C THR A 84 17.32 12.94 -4.09
N LYS A 85 16.81 12.02 -4.91
CA LYS A 85 15.58 11.28 -4.58
C LYS A 85 15.81 10.47 -3.31
N PRO A 86 14.85 10.50 -2.36
CA PRO A 86 14.94 9.70 -1.14
C PRO A 86 15.09 8.21 -1.44
N SER A 87 15.86 7.49 -0.64
CA SER A 87 16.05 6.05 -0.75
C SER A 87 15.08 5.22 0.13
N GLY A 88 14.25 5.89 0.91
CA GLY A 88 13.28 5.27 1.80
C GLY A 88 12.57 6.31 2.67
N TRP A 89 11.69 5.86 3.56
CA TRP A 89 10.86 6.76 4.36
C TRP A 89 11.65 7.71 5.24
N LYS A 90 12.77 7.27 5.85
CA LYS A 90 13.62 8.15 6.66
C LYS A 90 14.05 9.36 5.84
N ALA A 91 14.76 9.12 4.74
CA ALA A 91 15.24 10.19 3.86
C ALA A 91 14.08 11.02 3.27
N TYR A 92 12.94 10.41 2.98
CA TYR A 92 11.74 11.11 2.49
C TYR A 92 11.22 12.12 3.53
N PHE A 93 11.06 11.72 4.79
CA PHE A 93 10.54 12.59 5.84
C PHE A 93 11.55 13.68 6.24
N GLU A 94 12.85 13.39 6.25
CA GLU A 94 13.90 14.39 6.48
C GLU A 94 13.80 15.55 5.48
N THR A 95 13.47 15.28 4.20
CA THR A 95 13.26 16.35 3.21
C THR A 95 12.01 17.20 3.46
N LYS A 96 11.11 16.79 4.35
CA LYS A 96 9.87 17.48 4.69
C LYS A 96 9.97 18.34 5.94
N MET A 97 11.16 18.47 6.53
CA MET A 97 11.42 19.22 7.77
C MET A 97 10.61 18.71 8.99
N PHE A 98 10.24 17.45 8.98
CA PHE A 98 9.74 16.79 10.18
C PHE A 98 10.94 16.26 10.96
N ASP A 99 11.16 16.77 12.16
CA ASP A 99 12.08 16.20 13.14
C ASP A 99 11.52 14.86 13.62
N PHE A 100 11.70 13.83 12.83
CA PHE A 100 11.38 12.47 13.23
C PHE A 100 12.66 11.77 13.66
N GLU A 101 12.75 11.43 14.93
CA GLU A 101 13.67 10.41 15.42
C GLU A 101 13.22 9.04 14.88
N VAL A 102 13.53 8.77 13.62
CA VAL A 102 13.13 7.54 12.92
C VAL A 102 13.79 6.30 13.53
N ASP A 103 14.85 6.47 14.32
CA ASP A 103 15.59 5.39 14.96
C ASP A 103 14.85 4.78 16.18
N ALA A 104 13.79 5.41 16.64
CA ALA A 104 13.01 4.91 17.80
C ALA A 104 12.03 3.76 17.48
N GLY A 105 12.03 3.24 16.26
CA GLY A 105 11.18 2.13 15.84
C GLY A 105 9.78 2.55 15.36
N LEU A 106 9.01 1.56 14.92
CA LEU A 106 7.67 1.75 14.31
C LEU A 106 6.71 2.60 15.15
N LEU A 107 6.77 2.47 16.48
CA LEU A 107 5.91 3.23 17.40
C LEU A 107 6.26 4.72 17.44
N ALA A 108 7.52 5.09 17.20
CA ALA A 108 7.95 6.49 17.24
C ALA A 108 7.49 7.30 16.01
N LEU A 109 7.24 6.64 14.88
CA LEU A 109 6.66 7.29 13.70
C LEU A 109 5.23 7.79 13.94
N GLY A 110 4.54 7.20 14.91
CA GLY A 110 3.16 7.49 15.23
C GLY A 110 2.14 7.09 14.14
N PRO A 111 0.88 6.95 14.52
CA PRO A 111 -0.17 6.47 13.63
C PRO A 111 -0.40 7.35 12.38
N PRO A 112 -0.34 8.70 12.44
CA PRO A 112 -0.51 9.53 11.25
C PRO A 112 0.52 9.26 10.16
N CYS A 113 1.80 9.08 10.54
CA CYS A 113 2.87 8.76 9.59
C CYS A 113 2.71 7.37 8.99
N ALA A 114 2.34 6.37 9.81
CA ALA A 114 2.09 5.03 9.31
C ALA A 114 0.96 5.00 8.27
N MET A 115 -0.11 5.76 8.47
CA MET A 115 -1.21 5.91 7.51
C MET A 115 -0.78 6.68 6.26
N LEU A 116 0.05 7.71 6.41
CA LEU A 116 0.56 8.48 5.28
C LEU A 116 1.47 7.64 4.40
N THR A 117 2.37 6.84 4.99
CA THR A 117 3.25 5.95 4.23
C THR A 117 2.48 4.92 3.40
N GLU A 118 1.42 4.33 3.96
CA GLU A 118 0.57 3.39 3.24
C GLU A 118 -0.03 4.03 1.97
N ALA A 119 -0.48 5.25 2.09
CA ALA A 119 -1.14 5.94 1.00
C ALA A 119 -0.17 6.54 -0.04
N LEU A 120 1.07 6.83 0.34
CA LEU A 120 2.11 7.34 -0.55
C LEU A 120 2.92 6.23 -1.24
N SER A 121 2.90 5.02 -0.70
CA SER A 121 3.66 3.89 -1.21
C SER A 121 3.42 3.63 -2.71
N LEU A 122 2.17 3.50 -3.12
CA LEU A 122 1.80 3.26 -4.51
C LEU A 122 2.18 4.43 -5.45
N PRO A 123 1.88 5.71 -5.15
CA PRO A 123 2.36 6.84 -5.94
C PRO A 123 3.87 6.89 -6.13
N ILE A 124 4.67 6.60 -5.10
CA ILE A 124 6.14 6.61 -5.19
C ILE A 124 6.62 5.48 -6.12
N ILE A 125 6.09 4.28 -6.00
CA ILE A 125 6.41 3.16 -6.90
C ILE A 125 6.07 3.50 -8.34
N VAL A 126 4.90 4.11 -8.58
CA VAL A 126 4.55 4.60 -9.91
C VAL A 126 5.60 5.58 -10.41
N ALA A 127 6.03 6.55 -9.60
CA ALA A 127 7.02 7.53 -10.00
C ALA A 127 8.39 6.92 -10.31
N GLU A 128 8.78 5.85 -9.59
CA GLU A 128 10.05 5.14 -9.80
C GLU A 128 10.07 4.34 -11.12
N HIS A 129 8.94 3.72 -11.47
CA HIS A 129 8.86 2.79 -12.59
C HIS A 129 8.20 3.36 -13.85
N LEU A 130 7.63 4.56 -13.78
CA LEU A 130 7.01 5.20 -14.93
C LEU A 130 8.08 5.59 -15.96
N PRO A 131 8.02 5.09 -17.21
CA PRO A 131 8.98 5.44 -18.25
C PRO A 131 9.08 6.95 -18.50
N GLU A 132 10.16 7.40 -19.12
CA GLU A 132 10.28 8.79 -19.55
C GLU A 132 9.16 9.18 -20.52
N ARG A 133 8.63 10.40 -20.37
CA ARG A 133 7.52 10.94 -21.17
C ARG A 133 6.20 10.17 -21.09
N ALA A 134 6.14 9.15 -20.23
CA ALA A 134 4.92 8.39 -19.98
C ALA A 134 3.93 9.19 -19.13
N SER A 135 2.63 9.01 -19.35
CA SER A 135 1.59 9.76 -18.64
C SER A 135 0.36 8.94 -18.28
N VAL A 136 0.28 7.68 -18.69
CA VAL A 136 -0.88 6.81 -18.43
C VAL A 136 -0.46 5.59 -17.62
N VAL A 137 -1.07 5.44 -16.46
CA VAL A 137 -0.84 4.31 -15.54
C VAL A 137 -2.13 3.55 -15.32
N HIS A 138 -2.08 2.23 -15.49
CA HIS A 138 -3.19 1.38 -15.08
C HIS A 138 -2.84 0.68 -13.77
N VAL A 139 -3.73 0.75 -12.79
CA VAL A 139 -3.64 0.02 -11.51
C VAL A 139 -4.73 -1.03 -11.51
N ILE A 140 -4.35 -2.30 -11.57
CA ILE A 140 -5.24 -3.44 -11.73
C ILE A 140 -5.37 -4.20 -10.41
N GLY A 141 -6.57 -4.65 -10.08
CA GLY A 141 -6.87 -5.28 -8.79
C GLY A 141 -7.13 -4.27 -7.67
N ALA A 142 -7.41 -3.01 -8.03
CA ALA A 142 -7.67 -1.96 -7.06
C ALA A 142 -8.99 -2.21 -6.31
N ALA A 143 -8.96 -1.94 -5.00
CA ALA A 143 -10.12 -1.98 -4.11
C ALA A 143 -10.66 -0.56 -3.83
N PRO A 144 -11.90 -0.41 -3.33
CA PRO A 144 -12.44 0.89 -2.93
C PRO A 144 -11.55 1.67 -1.92
N ALA A 145 -10.81 0.95 -1.08
CA ALA A 145 -9.88 1.56 -0.13
C ALA A 145 -8.71 2.29 -0.83
N ASP A 146 -8.30 1.83 -2.01
CA ASP A 146 -7.21 2.44 -2.77
C ASP A 146 -7.62 3.79 -3.36
N LEU A 147 -8.92 4.03 -3.55
CA LEU A 147 -9.45 5.31 -4.01
C LEU A 147 -9.37 6.43 -2.96
N VAL A 148 -9.33 6.10 -1.68
CA VAL A 148 -9.28 7.10 -0.59
C VAL A 148 -7.99 7.93 -0.64
N GLY A 149 -6.93 7.37 -1.22
CA GLY A 149 -5.62 8.03 -1.35
C GLY A 149 -5.36 8.70 -2.70
N VAL A 150 -6.33 8.76 -3.60
CA VAL A 150 -6.15 9.11 -5.03
C VAL A 150 -5.46 10.45 -5.25
N ARG A 151 -5.77 11.48 -4.46
CA ARG A 151 -5.12 12.80 -4.54
C ARG A 151 -3.61 12.74 -4.28
N ARG A 152 -3.15 11.69 -3.65
CA ARG A 152 -1.72 11.48 -3.33
C ARG A 152 -0.87 11.12 -4.54
N PHE A 153 -1.49 10.74 -5.67
CA PHE A 153 -0.78 10.62 -6.95
C PHE A 153 -0.17 11.94 -7.43
N ARG A 154 -0.54 13.09 -6.85
CA ARG A 154 0.21 14.34 -7.06
C ARG A 154 1.65 14.27 -6.56
N GLU A 155 1.97 13.36 -5.64
CA GLU A 155 3.34 13.12 -5.21
C GLU A 155 4.22 12.62 -6.36
N VAL A 156 3.66 11.93 -7.36
CA VAL A 156 4.38 11.53 -8.59
C VAL A 156 5.06 12.72 -9.25
N PHE A 157 4.41 13.88 -9.32
CA PHE A 157 4.97 15.08 -9.92
C PHE A 157 6.17 15.66 -9.15
N ARG A 158 6.31 15.33 -7.89
CA ARG A 158 7.47 15.71 -7.09
C ARG A 158 8.70 14.88 -7.45
N TRP A 159 8.49 13.59 -7.69
CA TRP A 159 9.51 12.65 -8.13
C TRP A 159 9.83 12.76 -9.61
N ARG A 160 8.84 13.19 -10.41
CA ARG A 160 8.88 13.32 -11.85
C ARG A 160 8.50 14.75 -12.27
N PRO A 161 9.43 15.71 -12.05
CA PRO A 161 9.21 17.11 -12.39
C PRO A 161 9.04 17.36 -13.90
N ASP A 162 9.46 16.40 -14.73
CA ASP A 162 9.32 16.39 -16.18
C ASP A 162 7.86 16.19 -16.65
N LEU A 163 6.98 15.66 -15.81
CA LEU A 163 5.59 15.39 -16.15
C LEU A 163 4.71 16.64 -16.02
N SER A 164 3.98 16.96 -17.09
CA SER A 164 2.90 17.97 -17.06
C SER A 164 1.51 17.35 -16.82
N ARG A 165 1.38 16.05 -17.11
CA ARG A 165 0.11 15.33 -16.99
C ARG A 165 0.35 13.91 -16.48
N LEU A 166 -0.57 13.42 -15.64
CA LEU A 166 -0.64 12.01 -15.23
C LEU A 166 -2.11 11.56 -15.28
N ALA A 167 -2.38 10.47 -15.98
CA ALA A 167 -3.65 9.78 -15.95
C ALA A 167 -3.49 8.46 -15.22
N VAL A 168 -4.25 8.23 -14.14
CA VAL A 168 -4.26 6.99 -13.37
C VAL A 168 -5.62 6.34 -13.54
N CYS A 169 -5.64 5.16 -14.16
CA CYS A 169 -6.84 4.35 -14.37
C CYS A 169 -6.83 3.17 -13.39
N MET A 170 -7.68 3.20 -12.39
CA MET A 170 -7.83 2.12 -11.42
C MET A 170 -8.93 1.15 -11.85
N VAL A 171 -8.62 -0.13 -11.96
CA VAL A 171 -9.57 -1.17 -12.35
C VAL A 171 -9.66 -2.24 -11.28
N GLY A 172 -10.88 -2.56 -10.90
CA GLY A 172 -11.14 -3.61 -9.91
C GLY A 172 -12.60 -3.99 -9.80
N PRO A 173 -12.91 -5.24 -9.39
CA PRO A 173 -14.26 -5.79 -9.47
C PRO A 173 -15.29 -5.05 -8.61
N LEU A 174 -14.85 -4.41 -7.54
CA LEU A 174 -15.73 -3.70 -6.59
C LEU A 174 -15.75 -2.18 -6.80
N LEU A 175 -15.03 -1.66 -7.80
CA LEU A 175 -14.99 -0.23 -8.06
C LEU A 175 -16.27 0.23 -8.77
N ARG A 176 -16.68 1.46 -8.48
CA ARG A 176 -17.70 2.17 -9.26
C ARG A 176 -17.01 3.04 -10.32
N GLN A 177 -17.72 3.30 -11.41
CA GLN A 177 -17.21 4.23 -12.41
C GLN A 177 -17.15 5.65 -11.86
N VAL A 178 -15.95 6.20 -11.79
CA VAL A 178 -15.67 7.57 -11.35
C VAL A 178 -14.61 8.15 -12.27
N THR A 179 -14.77 9.41 -12.61
CA THR A 179 -13.72 10.19 -13.29
C THR A 179 -13.56 11.51 -12.54
N GLU A 180 -12.37 11.75 -12.00
CA GLU A 180 -12.02 12.96 -11.29
C GLU A 180 -10.85 13.66 -12.01
N LYS A 181 -11.05 14.91 -12.38
CA LYS A 181 -9.97 15.79 -12.87
C LYS A 181 -9.59 16.72 -11.74
N GLN A 182 -8.38 16.61 -11.26
CA GLN A 182 -7.88 17.52 -10.25
C GLN A 182 -7.24 18.72 -10.93
N PRO A 183 -7.78 19.93 -10.71
CA PRO A 183 -7.23 21.15 -11.29
C PRO A 183 -5.79 21.38 -10.78
N PRO A 184 -5.00 22.16 -11.51
CA PRO A 184 -3.72 22.64 -11.01
C PRO A 184 -3.90 23.28 -9.63
N GLU A 185 -3.03 22.97 -8.70
CA GLU A 185 -3.01 23.59 -7.38
C GLU A 185 -1.81 24.54 -7.29
N ASP A 186 -2.05 25.77 -6.81
CA ASP A 186 -1.04 26.77 -6.42
C ASP A 186 0.20 26.84 -7.35
N GLY A 187 0.03 27.35 -8.55
CA GLY A 187 1.11 27.63 -9.48
C GLY A 187 1.73 26.42 -10.21
N CYS A 188 1.18 25.22 -10.02
CA CYS A 188 1.61 24.03 -10.74
C CYS A 188 0.58 23.67 -11.82
N GLU A 189 0.87 23.96 -13.10
CA GLU A 189 -0.03 23.66 -14.24
C GLU A 189 -0.16 22.15 -14.56
N ARG A 190 0.12 21.29 -13.60
CA ARG A 190 0.18 19.83 -13.79
C ARG A 190 -1.18 19.18 -13.57
N LEU A 191 -1.66 18.48 -14.58
CA LEU A 191 -2.98 17.86 -14.62
C LEU A 191 -2.91 16.42 -14.10
N LEU A 192 -3.63 16.13 -13.01
CA LEU A 192 -3.91 14.76 -12.56
C LEU A 192 -5.34 14.37 -12.97
N VAL A 193 -5.46 13.29 -13.73
CA VAL A 193 -6.73 12.67 -14.10
C VAL A 193 -6.82 11.29 -13.46
N LEU A 194 -7.90 11.04 -12.76
CA LEU A 194 -8.15 9.80 -12.07
C LEU A 194 -9.41 9.17 -12.62
N GLU A 195 -9.30 7.93 -13.04
CA GLU A 195 -10.43 7.13 -13.49
C GLU A 195 -10.52 5.86 -12.65
N ALA A 196 -11.71 5.54 -12.18
CA ALA A 196 -12.02 4.24 -11.58
C ALA A 196 -13.03 3.51 -12.47
N ARG A 197 -12.81 2.22 -12.67
CA ARG A 197 -13.67 1.36 -13.48
C ARG A 197 -13.89 0.03 -12.74
N GLY A 198 -15.15 -0.39 -12.67
CA GLY A 198 -15.53 -1.70 -12.18
C GLY A 198 -15.49 -2.74 -13.29
N GLY A 199 -15.16 -3.98 -12.91
CA GLY A 199 -15.16 -5.12 -13.81
C GLY A 199 -13.78 -5.69 -14.14
N PRO A 200 -13.76 -6.75 -14.99
CA PRO A 200 -12.52 -7.37 -15.43
C PRO A 200 -11.71 -6.41 -16.34
N TYR A 201 -10.41 -6.36 -16.14
CA TYR A 201 -9.53 -5.45 -16.89
C TYR A 201 -9.59 -5.65 -18.42
N ALA A 202 -9.80 -6.90 -18.86
CA ALA A 202 -9.93 -7.22 -20.30
C ALA A 202 -11.13 -6.52 -20.98
N GLU A 203 -12.19 -6.27 -20.23
CA GLU A 203 -13.46 -5.76 -20.72
C GLU A 203 -13.58 -4.24 -20.64
N VAL A 204 -12.65 -3.61 -19.93
CA VAL A 204 -12.71 -2.15 -19.69
C VAL A 204 -12.00 -1.41 -20.83
N ALA A 205 -12.72 -0.53 -21.50
CA ALA A 205 -12.16 0.35 -22.52
C ALA A 205 -11.37 1.51 -21.87
N LEU A 206 -10.03 1.45 -21.99
CA LEU A 206 -9.10 2.44 -21.45
C LEU A 206 -8.08 2.84 -22.50
N PRO A 207 -7.49 4.05 -22.42
CA PRO A 207 -6.34 4.40 -23.25
C PRO A 207 -5.19 3.41 -23.02
N PRO A 208 -4.29 3.19 -23.99
CA PRO A 208 -3.15 2.30 -23.79
C PRO A 208 -2.27 2.79 -22.62
N PRO A 209 -1.88 1.92 -21.69
CA PRO A 209 -1.04 2.30 -20.57
C PRO A 209 0.42 2.46 -21.00
N ASP A 210 1.17 3.30 -20.28
CA ASP A 210 2.62 3.37 -20.35
C ASP A 210 3.27 2.50 -19.27
N LEU A 211 2.55 2.32 -18.13
CA LEU A 211 2.93 1.46 -17.01
C LEU A 211 1.68 0.73 -16.50
N VAL A 212 1.84 -0.55 -16.19
CA VAL A 212 0.82 -1.33 -15.48
C VAL A 212 1.30 -1.64 -14.08
N VAL A 213 0.48 -1.36 -13.08
CA VAL A 213 0.68 -1.77 -11.69
C VAL A 213 -0.35 -2.84 -11.35
N LEU A 214 0.13 -3.98 -10.88
CA LEU A 214 -0.67 -5.15 -10.55
C LEU A 214 -0.75 -5.31 -9.03
N LEU A 215 -1.95 -5.27 -8.48
CA LEU A 215 -2.23 -5.50 -7.06
C LEU A 215 -2.84 -6.89 -6.82
N ASP A 216 -3.19 -7.61 -7.89
CA ASP A 216 -3.81 -8.93 -7.86
C ASP A 216 -3.21 -9.84 -8.95
N VAL A 217 -2.71 -11.00 -8.55
CA VAL A 217 -2.05 -11.97 -9.44
C VAL A 217 -2.97 -12.52 -10.53
N ASP A 218 -4.27 -12.63 -10.26
CA ASP A 218 -5.23 -13.20 -11.21
C ASP A 218 -5.36 -12.38 -12.51
N ALA A 219 -4.97 -11.10 -12.48
CA ALA A 219 -4.97 -10.23 -13.65
C ALA A 219 -3.66 -10.23 -14.45
N ALA A 220 -2.65 -11.00 -14.06
CA ALA A 220 -1.30 -10.99 -14.64
C ALA A 220 -1.30 -11.25 -16.16
N ALA A 221 -2.01 -12.30 -16.62
CA ALA A 221 -2.08 -12.68 -18.01
C ALA A 221 -2.56 -11.55 -18.92
N VAL A 222 -3.63 -10.88 -18.54
CA VAL A 222 -4.23 -9.79 -19.32
C VAL A 222 -3.34 -8.55 -19.31
N ALA A 223 -2.69 -8.28 -18.18
CA ALA A 223 -1.77 -7.16 -18.04
C ALA A 223 -0.55 -7.32 -18.97
N LEU A 224 0.02 -8.51 -19.06
CA LEU A 224 1.17 -8.83 -19.91
C LEU A 224 0.87 -8.70 -21.41
N GLN A 225 -0.35 -9.02 -21.85
CA GLN A 225 -0.76 -8.88 -23.25
C GLN A 225 -0.66 -7.44 -23.77
N ARG A 226 -0.67 -6.43 -22.89
CA ARG A 226 -0.48 -5.03 -23.28
C ARG A 226 0.94 -4.68 -23.70
N GLY A 227 1.91 -5.56 -23.44
CA GLY A 227 3.29 -5.37 -23.90
C GLY A 227 4.06 -4.23 -23.24
N LYS A 228 3.58 -3.72 -22.10
CA LYS A 228 4.13 -2.56 -21.38
C LYS A 228 4.94 -2.99 -20.14
N PRO A 229 5.80 -2.13 -19.58
CA PRO A 229 6.40 -2.36 -18.27
C PRO A 229 5.31 -2.65 -17.24
N LEU A 230 5.56 -3.64 -16.39
CA LEU A 230 4.64 -4.08 -15.35
C LEU A 230 5.36 -4.14 -14.01
N VAL A 231 4.71 -3.62 -12.98
CA VAL A 231 5.14 -3.69 -11.58
C VAL A 231 4.05 -4.37 -10.78
N ALA A 232 4.35 -5.52 -10.18
CA ALA A 232 3.44 -6.21 -9.28
C ALA A 232 3.83 -5.93 -7.82
N LEU A 233 2.83 -5.71 -6.97
CA LEU A 233 2.97 -5.35 -5.57
C LEU A 233 2.31 -6.40 -4.69
N ALA A 234 3.03 -6.84 -3.66
CA ALA A 234 2.54 -7.83 -2.71
C ALA A 234 2.76 -7.40 -1.26
N SER A 235 1.92 -7.91 -0.36
CA SER A 235 2.03 -7.66 1.07
C SER A 235 2.89 -8.70 1.79
N THR A 236 3.04 -9.90 1.21
CA THR A 236 3.86 -10.98 1.74
C THR A 236 4.90 -11.42 0.73
N LYS A 237 5.94 -12.12 1.20
CA LYS A 237 6.94 -12.70 0.30
C LYS A 237 6.36 -13.84 -0.52
N GLU A 238 5.50 -14.63 0.09
CA GLU A 238 4.82 -15.77 -0.55
C GLU A 238 3.97 -15.27 -1.74
N ASP A 239 3.20 -14.19 -1.57
CA ASP A 239 2.43 -13.59 -2.66
C ASP A 239 3.35 -13.03 -3.75
N ALA A 240 4.48 -12.42 -3.37
CA ALA A 240 5.45 -11.89 -4.31
C ALA A 240 6.14 -13.00 -5.13
N ASP A 241 6.49 -14.12 -4.48
CA ASP A 241 7.06 -15.29 -5.15
C ASP A 241 6.04 -15.92 -6.11
N ALA A 242 4.76 -15.99 -5.72
CA ALA A 242 3.68 -16.47 -6.58
C ALA A 242 3.47 -15.54 -7.80
N MET A 243 3.47 -14.23 -7.59
CA MET A 243 3.41 -13.25 -8.68
C MET A 243 4.60 -13.36 -9.62
N HIS A 244 5.81 -13.51 -9.09
CA HIS A 244 7.01 -13.70 -9.89
C HIS A 244 6.92 -14.97 -10.77
N ALA A 245 6.51 -16.09 -10.20
CA ALA A 245 6.33 -17.34 -10.93
C ALA A 245 5.27 -17.17 -12.04
N ALA A 246 4.09 -16.64 -11.69
CA ALA A 246 3.00 -16.44 -12.65
C ALA A 246 3.39 -15.52 -13.82
N LEU A 247 4.15 -14.44 -13.53
CA LEU A 247 4.66 -13.54 -14.57
C LEU A 247 5.72 -14.21 -15.43
N SER A 248 6.66 -14.96 -14.83
CA SER A 248 7.72 -15.67 -15.56
C SER A 248 7.18 -16.74 -16.50
N ASP A 249 6.12 -17.43 -16.10
CA ASP A 249 5.48 -18.47 -16.92
C ASP A 249 4.68 -17.89 -18.11
N GLN A 250 4.30 -16.62 -18.06
CA GLN A 250 3.42 -16.00 -19.04
C GLN A 250 4.12 -15.02 -19.99
N THR A 251 5.42 -14.77 -19.83
CA THR A 251 6.16 -13.85 -20.69
C THR A 251 7.60 -14.30 -20.92
N ASP A 252 8.09 -14.11 -22.16
CA ASP A 252 9.51 -14.26 -22.49
C ASP A 252 10.38 -13.08 -22.05
N ARG A 253 9.77 -12.03 -21.46
CA ARG A 253 10.48 -10.87 -20.95
C ARG A 253 11.16 -11.21 -19.63
N PRO A 254 12.30 -10.58 -19.34
CA PRO A 254 12.94 -10.76 -18.04
C PRO A 254 12.01 -10.28 -16.92
N VAL A 255 11.79 -11.12 -15.92
CA VAL A 255 11.08 -10.82 -14.68
C VAL A 255 12.11 -10.77 -13.56
N ALA A 256 12.25 -9.61 -12.93
CA ALA A 256 13.18 -9.44 -11.82
C ALA A 256 12.69 -10.22 -10.58
N PRO A 257 13.59 -10.84 -9.80
CA PRO A 257 13.19 -11.49 -8.56
C PRO A 257 12.53 -10.51 -7.58
N PRO A 258 11.63 -10.99 -6.71
CA PRO A 258 10.99 -10.16 -5.70
C PRO A 258 12.00 -9.41 -4.82
N ARG A 259 11.81 -8.13 -4.63
CA ARG A 259 12.60 -7.31 -3.71
C ARG A 259 11.72 -6.58 -2.72
N GLU A 260 12.28 -6.27 -1.55
CA GLU A 260 11.60 -5.41 -0.59
C GLU A 260 11.45 -4.00 -1.13
N ASN A 261 10.30 -3.40 -0.83
CA ASN A 261 10.02 -2.02 -1.18
C ASN A 261 10.48 -1.08 -0.04
N PRO A 262 11.47 -0.19 -0.26
CA PRO A 262 11.89 0.76 0.76
C PRO A 262 10.78 1.76 1.13
N PHE A 263 9.76 1.89 0.29
CA PHE A 263 8.58 2.73 0.50
C PHE A 263 7.31 1.92 0.77
N ARG A 264 7.43 0.72 1.36
CA ARG A 264 6.26 -0.04 1.82
C ARG A 264 5.41 0.79 2.79
N GLY A 265 4.11 0.52 2.85
CA GLY A 265 3.27 1.08 3.90
C GLY A 265 3.76 0.64 5.28
N LEU A 266 3.90 1.56 6.23
CA LEU A 266 4.36 1.24 7.59
C LEU A 266 3.19 0.96 8.56
N ARG A 267 1.95 1.11 8.11
CA ARG A 267 0.78 0.71 8.88
C ARG A 267 0.67 -0.81 8.91
N PRO A 268 0.80 -1.44 10.07
CA PRO A 268 0.62 -2.88 10.19
C PRO A 268 -0.86 -3.22 9.99
N ARG A 269 -1.11 -4.29 9.24
CA ARG A 269 -2.41 -4.92 9.07
C ARG A 269 -2.29 -6.37 9.49
N ARG A 270 -3.26 -6.89 10.24
CA ARG A 270 -3.25 -8.30 10.58
C ARG A 270 -3.43 -9.15 9.33
N ALA A 271 -2.54 -10.12 9.15
CA ALA A 271 -2.64 -11.08 8.05
C ALA A 271 -3.99 -11.81 8.08
N ALA A 272 -4.53 -12.10 6.91
CA ALA A 272 -5.70 -12.97 6.78
C ALA A 272 -5.30 -14.43 7.05
N ALA A 273 -6.22 -15.21 7.61
CA ALA A 273 -5.99 -16.65 7.75
C ALA A 273 -5.80 -17.29 6.37
N PRO A 274 -4.90 -18.28 6.22
CA PRO A 274 -4.14 -18.99 7.26
C PRO A 274 -2.84 -18.29 7.71
N ALA A 275 -2.44 -17.17 7.10
CA ALA A 275 -1.21 -16.47 7.47
C ALA A 275 -1.31 -15.89 8.90
N ALA A 276 -0.19 -15.88 9.61
CA ALA A 276 -0.08 -15.35 10.96
C ALA A 276 0.73 -14.04 11.00
N GLY A 277 0.46 -13.22 12.02
CA GLY A 277 1.23 -12.00 12.26
C GLY A 277 0.67 -10.75 11.57
N TYR A 278 1.56 -9.89 11.14
CA TYR A 278 1.25 -8.61 10.51
C TYR A 278 1.88 -8.50 9.12
N VAL A 279 1.15 -7.92 8.20
CA VAL A 279 1.58 -7.60 6.84
C VAL A 279 1.54 -6.09 6.62
N TYR A 280 2.27 -5.63 5.63
CA TYR A 280 2.39 -4.22 5.26
C TYR A 280 2.02 -4.04 3.80
N ALA A 281 1.28 -3.00 3.49
CA ALA A 281 0.88 -2.71 2.11
C ALA A 281 2.11 -2.48 1.23
N ASN A 282 2.10 -3.04 0.03
CA ASN A 282 3.16 -2.88 -0.98
C ASN A 282 4.56 -3.22 -0.45
N HIS A 283 4.68 -4.27 0.38
CA HIS A 283 5.95 -4.65 1.02
C HIS A 283 6.96 -5.18 0.01
N TRP A 284 6.50 -5.90 -1.01
CA TRP A 284 7.30 -6.54 -2.04
C TRP A 284 6.99 -5.99 -3.41
N VAL A 285 8.00 -5.95 -4.27
CA VAL A 285 7.91 -5.48 -5.65
C VAL A 285 8.49 -6.53 -6.58
N VAL A 286 7.76 -6.85 -7.64
CA VAL A 286 8.19 -7.67 -8.78
C VAL A 286 8.08 -6.82 -10.04
N VAL A 287 9.11 -6.79 -10.87
CA VAL A 287 9.15 -5.98 -12.10
C VAL A 287 9.31 -6.88 -13.30
N ALA A 288 8.44 -6.74 -14.30
CA ALA A 288 8.50 -7.44 -15.57
C ALA A 288 8.65 -6.45 -16.73
N GLY A 289 9.56 -6.75 -17.67
CA GLY A 289 9.77 -5.93 -18.86
C GLY A 289 10.36 -4.55 -18.57
N GLY A 290 11.19 -4.42 -17.54
CA GLY A 290 12.02 -3.24 -17.31
C GLY A 290 13.02 -3.02 -18.45
N ALA A 291 13.23 -1.76 -18.84
CA ALA A 291 14.24 -1.37 -19.82
C ALA A 291 15.64 -1.63 -19.30
#